data_b55a06aa6262b3345988af191b712965
#
_entry.id   b55a06aa6262b3345988af191b712965
#
_cell.length_a   1.000
_cell.length_b   1.000
_cell.length_c   1.000
_cell.angle_alpha   90.00
_cell.angle_beta   90.00
_cell.angle_gamma   90.00
#
_symmetry.space_group_name_H-M   'P 1'
#
loop_
_entity.id
_entity.type
_entity.pdbx_description
1 polymer ?
#
loop_
_entity_poly.entity_id
_entity_poly.type
_entity_poly.pdbx_seq_one_letter_code
_entity_poly.pdbx_strand_id
1 'polypeptide(L)'
;AMWDSRFNEDDPLSPQLADDMGIVMGTSHHEPMMRAHKEYVYRKDSIGAWDYATNKANLDRFFEEGLERNKAYDNLITIGMRGDGDVAMGNGDDEENMKTLKDVVDGQREIIERVYKKPASEVPQLWAIFTEVQRYYDAGFTVPDDVTLLFCDNNWGYIRRTGPEKEQTRKGGMGMYYHIDMNGGPWNDRWINTTTAAKIREQLNLAYQTGI
;
A
#
# COMPACT_ATOMS: atom_id res chain seq x y z
N ALA A 1 -1.38 -6.44 10.50
CA ALA A 1 -0.33 -5.52 10.06
C ALA A 1 -0.69 -4.08 10.44
N MET A 2 0.26 -3.33 10.89
CA MET A 2 0.11 -1.88 11.01
C MET A 2 0.54 -1.21 9.71
N TRP A 3 -0.21 -0.22 9.29
CA TRP A 3 0.02 0.51 8.07
C TRP A 3 0.35 1.96 8.41
N ASP A 4 1.63 2.26 8.49
CA ASP A 4 2.10 3.59 8.85
C ASP A 4 3.35 3.95 8.02
N SER A 5 3.54 5.22 7.80
CA SER A 5 4.64 5.84 7.07
C SER A 5 5.91 6.05 7.89
N ARG A 6 6.12 5.31 8.97
CA ARG A 6 7.24 5.56 9.89
C ARG A 6 8.52 4.79 9.59
N PHE A 7 8.62 4.16 8.43
CA PHE A 7 9.85 3.51 7.98
C PHE A 7 10.85 4.50 7.37
N ASN A 8 11.13 5.52 8.12
CA ASN A 8 11.98 6.61 7.75
C ASN A 8 13.44 6.24 8.08
N GLU A 9 14.38 6.57 7.22
CA GLU A 9 15.80 6.33 7.45
C GLU A 9 16.35 7.06 8.68
N ASP A 10 15.66 8.10 9.14
CA ASP A 10 16.02 8.87 10.34
C ASP A 10 15.60 8.16 11.65
N ASP A 11 14.82 7.08 11.57
CA ASP A 11 14.33 6.35 12.75
C ASP A 11 14.54 4.82 12.60
N PRO A 12 15.78 4.36 12.73
CA PRO A 12 16.10 2.94 12.59
C PRO A 12 15.56 2.05 13.72
N LEU A 13 15.14 2.65 14.84
CA LEU A 13 14.65 1.89 15.99
C LEU A 13 13.16 1.54 15.86
N SER A 14 12.38 2.30 15.09
CA SER A 14 10.93 2.08 14.95
C SER A 14 10.61 0.71 14.33
N PRO A 15 11.20 0.29 13.19
CA PRO A 15 10.94 -1.02 12.64
C PRO A 15 11.46 -2.16 13.54
N GLN A 16 12.59 -2.00 14.21
CA GLN A 16 13.10 -2.98 15.15
C GLN A 16 12.15 -3.15 16.34
N LEU A 17 11.67 -2.06 16.94
CA LEU A 17 10.74 -2.13 18.06
C LEU A 17 9.43 -2.81 17.66
N ALA A 18 8.91 -2.53 16.47
CA ALA A 18 7.71 -3.18 15.96
C ALA A 18 7.90 -4.70 15.83
N ASP A 19 9.02 -5.13 15.28
CA ASP A 19 9.38 -6.53 15.11
C ASP A 19 9.58 -7.22 16.47
N ASP A 20 10.32 -6.62 17.39
CA ASP A 20 10.51 -7.11 18.77
C ASP A 20 9.18 -7.30 19.51
N MET A 21 8.17 -6.52 19.18
CA MET A 21 6.80 -6.62 19.73
C MET A 21 5.88 -7.55 18.93
N GLY A 22 6.37 -8.24 17.90
CA GLY A 22 5.60 -9.14 17.04
C GLY A 22 4.59 -8.43 16.14
N ILE A 23 4.84 -7.17 15.78
CA ILE A 23 3.98 -6.38 14.90
C ILE A 23 4.49 -6.47 13.47
N VAL A 24 3.72 -7.08 12.58
CA VAL A 24 3.98 -7.04 11.14
C VAL A 24 3.67 -5.64 10.61
N MET A 25 4.67 -4.99 10.04
CA MET A 25 4.57 -3.62 9.55
C MET A 25 4.37 -3.57 8.04
N GLY A 26 3.69 -2.52 7.59
CA GLY A 26 3.54 -2.15 6.19
C GLY A 26 3.55 -0.63 6.03
N THR A 27 3.66 -0.15 4.80
CA THR A 27 3.59 1.28 4.47
C THR A 27 2.34 1.61 3.67
N SER A 28 1.95 2.86 3.65
CA SER A 28 0.73 3.29 2.97
C SER A 28 0.85 3.18 1.43
N HIS A 29 -0.29 3.24 0.75
CA HIS A 29 -0.37 3.07 -0.72
C HIS A 29 0.35 4.17 -1.53
N HIS A 30 0.68 5.29 -0.92
CA HIS A 30 1.53 6.33 -1.55
C HIS A 30 3.00 6.25 -1.09
N GLU A 31 3.34 5.25 -0.29
CA GLU A 31 4.68 5.02 0.26
C GLU A 31 5.10 3.55 0.04
N PRO A 32 5.17 3.10 -1.21
CA PRO A 32 5.44 1.70 -1.51
C PRO A 32 6.86 1.28 -1.13
N MET A 33 7.09 -0.02 -1.08
CA MET A 33 8.42 -0.63 -0.93
C MET A 33 9.12 -0.26 0.37
N MET A 34 8.36 -0.16 1.47
CA MET A 34 8.87 0.15 2.81
C MET A 34 9.58 1.51 2.90
N ARG A 35 9.12 2.50 2.11
CA ARG A 35 9.65 3.86 2.10
C ARG A 35 8.65 4.83 2.72
N ALA A 36 9.14 5.83 3.43
CA ALA A 36 8.34 6.99 3.81
C ALA A 36 8.41 8.07 2.72
N HIS A 37 7.28 8.70 2.40
CA HIS A 37 7.23 9.78 1.41
C HIS A 37 8.20 10.93 1.77
N LYS A 38 8.38 11.19 3.05
CA LYS A 38 9.33 12.18 3.56
C LYS A 38 10.76 11.94 3.08
N GLU A 39 11.20 10.70 2.97
CA GLU A 39 12.53 10.35 2.46
C GLU A 39 12.69 10.79 0.99
N TYR A 40 11.65 10.60 0.17
CA TYR A 40 11.66 11.11 -1.19
C TYR A 40 11.74 12.64 -1.21
N VAL A 41 10.91 13.32 -0.41
CA VAL A 41 10.90 14.79 -0.35
C VAL A 41 12.29 15.36 -0.02
N TYR A 42 12.99 14.77 0.94
CA TYR A 42 14.35 15.22 1.31
C TYR A 42 15.41 14.91 0.26
N ARG A 43 15.20 13.86 -0.54
CA ARG A 43 16.16 13.39 -1.54
C ARG A 43 15.73 13.70 -2.98
N LYS A 44 14.69 14.49 -3.17
CA LYS A 44 14.07 14.76 -4.47
C LYS A 44 15.08 15.22 -5.53
N ASP A 45 16.01 16.10 -5.16
CA ASP A 45 17.03 16.61 -6.07
C ASP A 45 17.98 15.51 -6.58
N SER A 46 18.21 14.48 -5.80
CA SER A 46 19.07 13.35 -6.17
C SER A 46 18.32 12.20 -6.82
N ILE A 47 17.07 11.97 -6.44
CA ILE A 47 16.23 10.90 -6.98
C ILE A 47 15.61 11.33 -8.32
N GLY A 48 15.24 12.61 -8.46
CA GLY A 48 14.54 13.14 -9.62
C GLY A 48 13.02 12.98 -9.52
N ALA A 49 12.34 12.98 -10.66
CA ALA A 49 10.89 12.96 -10.72
C ALA A 49 10.28 11.69 -10.13
N TRP A 50 9.15 11.85 -9.41
CA TRP A 50 8.28 10.72 -8.98
C TRP A 50 7.41 10.27 -10.16
N ASP A 51 8.05 9.77 -11.18
CA ASP A 51 7.44 9.32 -12.43
C ASP A 51 8.20 8.10 -12.95
N TYR A 52 7.55 6.95 -12.85
CA TYR A 52 8.19 5.67 -13.18
C TYR A 52 8.42 5.50 -14.68
N ALA A 53 7.59 6.12 -15.54
CA ALA A 53 7.77 6.04 -16.98
C ALA A 53 9.06 6.74 -17.44
N THR A 54 9.48 7.80 -16.77
CA THR A 54 10.65 8.61 -17.14
C THR A 54 11.85 8.44 -16.22
N ASN A 55 11.66 7.91 -15.00
CA ASN A 55 12.70 7.86 -13.97
C ASN A 55 12.81 6.49 -13.28
N LYS A 56 12.49 5.41 -13.99
CA LYS A 56 12.48 4.03 -13.46
C LYS A 56 13.75 3.69 -12.68
N ALA A 57 14.92 3.91 -13.24
CA ALA A 57 16.18 3.44 -12.65
C ALA A 57 16.49 4.06 -11.28
N ASN A 58 16.16 5.33 -11.06
CA ASN A 58 16.37 5.97 -9.76
C ASN A 58 15.29 5.55 -8.75
N LEU A 59 14.06 5.39 -9.20
CA LEU A 59 12.97 4.91 -8.35
C LEU A 59 13.18 3.45 -7.95
N ASP A 60 13.64 2.59 -8.85
CA ASP A 60 14.01 1.21 -8.53
C ASP A 60 15.07 1.16 -7.43
N ARG A 61 16.11 2.00 -7.52
CA ARG A 61 17.15 2.09 -6.50
C ARG A 61 16.58 2.58 -5.17
N PHE A 62 15.74 3.60 -5.21
CA PHE A 62 15.09 4.14 -4.03
C PHE A 62 14.22 3.07 -3.34
N PHE A 63 13.46 2.28 -4.09
CA PHE A 63 12.66 1.17 -3.59
C PHE A 63 13.53 0.03 -3.02
N GLU A 64 14.61 -0.33 -3.72
CA GLU A 64 15.54 -1.35 -3.25
C GLU A 64 16.19 -1.00 -1.91
N GLU A 65 16.63 0.24 -1.74
CA GLU A 65 17.18 0.72 -0.46
C GLU A 65 16.18 0.58 0.70
N GLY A 66 14.89 0.84 0.46
CA GLY A 66 13.85 0.67 1.46
C GLY A 66 13.69 -0.78 1.92
N LEU A 67 13.67 -1.72 0.96
CA LEU A 67 13.60 -3.14 1.28
C LEU A 67 14.87 -3.66 1.94
N GLU A 68 16.05 -3.30 1.45
CA GLU A 68 17.33 -3.71 2.03
C GLU A 68 17.44 -3.32 3.51
N ARG A 69 16.97 -2.13 3.87
CA ARG A 69 16.96 -1.64 5.24
C ARG A 69 16.02 -2.45 6.15
N ASN A 70 14.89 -2.88 5.60
CA ASN A 70 13.81 -3.48 6.39
C ASN A 70 13.68 -5.01 6.24
N LYS A 71 14.49 -5.66 5.40
CA LYS A 71 14.34 -7.10 5.07
C LYS A 71 14.54 -8.07 6.24
N ALA A 72 15.13 -7.60 7.34
CA ALA A 72 15.35 -8.41 8.54
C ALA A 72 14.10 -8.53 9.42
N TYR A 73 13.07 -7.71 9.18
CA TYR A 73 11.88 -7.62 10.00
C TYR A 73 10.67 -8.26 9.31
N ASP A 74 9.65 -8.61 10.10
CA ASP A 74 8.39 -9.12 9.58
C ASP A 74 7.59 -8.00 8.93
N ASN A 75 7.48 -8.06 7.60
CA ASN A 75 6.86 -7.00 6.79
C ASN A 75 5.76 -7.54 5.88
N LEU A 76 4.77 -6.67 5.63
CA LEU A 76 3.80 -6.79 4.55
C LEU A 76 4.07 -5.66 3.55
N ILE A 77 4.67 -5.98 2.42
CA ILE A 77 5.21 -4.98 1.49
C ILE A 77 4.08 -4.41 0.64
N THR A 78 3.87 -3.12 0.74
CA THR A 78 2.98 -2.41 -0.18
C THR A 78 3.65 -2.26 -1.54
N ILE A 79 2.99 -2.74 -2.59
CA ILE A 79 3.40 -2.58 -3.97
C ILE A 79 2.44 -1.66 -4.74
N GLY A 80 2.84 -1.25 -5.93
CA GLY A 80 2.16 -0.24 -6.72
C GLY A 80 2.76 1.15 -6.50
N MET A 81 2.13 2.15 -7.06
CA MET A 81 2.59 3.53 -6.95
C MET A 81 1.40 4.46 -7.17
N ARG A 82 1.39 5.58 -6.47
CA ARG A 82 0.55 6.75 -6.73
C ARG A 82 1.43 7.94 -7.15
N GLY A 83 0.87 9.11 -7.29
CA GLY A 83 1.61 10.32 -7.58
C GLY A 83 2.49 10.80 -6.41
N ASP A 84 3.16 11.91 -6.59
CA ASP A 84 3.99 12.55 -5.55
C ASP A 84 3.09 13.01 -4.39
N GLY A 85 3.10 12.28 -3.30
CA GLY A 85 2.15 12.40 -2.20
C GLY A 85 0.90 11.53 -2.39
N ASP A 86 -0.20 11.89 -1.72
CA ASP A 86 -1.46 11.14 -1.78
C ASP A 86 -2.37 11.65 -2.93
N VAL A 87 -1.85 11.62 -4.15
CA VAL A 87 -2.52 12.06 -5.37
C VAL A 87 -2.46 10.97 -6.46
N ALA A 88 -3.29 11.11 -7.49
CA ALA A 88 -3.26 10.18 -8.62
C ALA A 88 -1.91 10.24 -9.37
N MET A 89 -1.47 9.11 -9.91
CA MET A 89 -0.25 8.99 -10.71
C MET A 89 -0.44 9.61 -12.10
N GLY A 90 0.63 10.25 -12.61
CA GLY A 90 0.74 10.70 -13.99
C GLY A 90 -0.17 11.86 -14.38
N ASN A 91 -0.05 12.25 -15.63
CA ASN A 91 -0.92 13.23 -16.28
C ASN A 91 -1.70 12.61 -17.45
N GLY A 92 -1.55 11.30 -17.65
CA GLY A 92 -2.20 10.52 -18.69
C GLY A 92 -3.64 10.14 -18.36
N ASP A 93 -4.28 9.49 -19.29
CA ASP A 93 -5.56 8.84 -19.03
C ASP A 93 -5.39 7.54 -18.20
N ASP A 94 -6.49 6.93 -17.82
CA ASP A 94 -6.48 5.72 -16.99
C ASP A 94 -5.79 4.54 -17.70
N GLU A 95 -5.82 4.44 -19.03
CA GLU A 95 -5.17 3.38 -19.81
C GLU A 95 -3.64 3.50 -19.75
N GLU A 96 -3.10 4.70 -19.96
CA GLU A 96 -1.68 4.99 -19.84
C GLU A 96 -1.18 4.77 -18.41
N ASN A 97 -1.95 5.23 -17.42
CA ASN A 97 -1.64 5.05 -16.02
C ASN A 97 -1.63 3.56 -15.61
N MET A 98 -2.59 2.76 -16.10
CA MET A 98 -2.60 1.30 -15.86
C MET A 98 -1.37 0.61 -16.47
N LYS A 99 -0.93 1.02 -17.67
CA LYS A 99 0.28 0.49 -18.28
C LYS A 99 1.51 0.80 -17.44
N THR A 100 1.66 2.06 -17.01
CA THR A 100 2.76 2.45 -16.13
C THR A 100 2.70 1.72 -14.79
N LEU A 101 1.50 1.56 -14.21
CA LEU A 101 1.33 0.83 -12.96
C LEU A 101 1.72 -0.64 -13.08
N LYS A 102 1.47 -1.25 -14.25
CA LYS A 102 1.95 -2.61 -14.51
C LYS A 102 3.47 -2.69 -14.49
N ASP A 103 4.15 -1.77 -15.16
CA ASP A 103 5.61 -1.71 -15.18
C ASP A 103 6.18 -1.48 -13.76
N VAL A 104 5.51 -0.66 -12.94
CA VAL A 104 5.83 -0.46 -11.53
C VAL A 104 5.74 -1.77 -10.76
N VAL A 105 4.61 -2.47 -10.83
CA VAL A 105 4.38 -3.73 -10.10
C VAL A 105 5.39 -4.78 -10.51
N ASP A 106 5.64 -4.93 -11.81
CA ASP A 106 6.60 -5.91 -12.33
C ASP A 106 8.02 -5.58 -11.81
N GLY A 107 8.46 -4.33 -11.91
CA GLY A 107 9.78 -3.90 -11.44
C GLY A 107 9.95 -4.02 -9.92
N GLN A 108 8.91 -3.68 -9.15
CA GLN A 108 8.93 -3.84 -7.70
C GLN A 108 9.04 -5.32 -7.29
N ARG A 109 8.38 -6.22 -7.99
CA ARG A 109 8.48 -7.66 -7.72
C ARG A 109 9.87 -8.21 -8.08
N GLU A 110 10.49 -7.74 -9.15
CA GLU A 110 11.90 -8.07 -9.46
C GLU A 110 12.86 -7.59 -8.34
N ILE A 111 12.61 -6.41 -7.78
CA ILE A 111 13.39 -5.90 -6.64
C ILE A 111 13.18 -6.79 -5.40
N ILE A 112 11.95 -7.18 -5.10
CA ILE A 112 11.62 -8.09 -3.99
C ILE A 112 12.41 -9.41 -4.14
N GLU A 113 12.40 -10.03 -5.31
CA GLU A 113 13.15 -11.27 -5.56
C GLU A 113 14.66 -11.07 -5.36
N ARG A 114 15.18 -9.96 -5.85
CA ARG A 114 16.61 -9.64 -5.71
C ARG A 114 17.06 -9.42 -4.27
N VAL A 115 16.24 -8.71 -3.48
CA VAL A 115 16.56 -8.38 -2.08
C VAL A 115 16.37 -9.58 -1.15
N TYR A 116 15.24 -10.29 -1.28
CA TYR A 116 14.91 -11.42 -0.40
C TYR A 116 15.51 -12.75 -0.84
N LYS A 117 16.09 -12.83 -2.05
CA LYS A 117 16.72 -14.04 -2.62
C LYS A 117 15.75 -15.23 -2.71
N LYS A 118 14.47 -14.96 -2.95
CA LYS A 118 13.42 -15.96 -3.14
C LYS A 118 12.35 -15.42 -4.09
N PRO A 119 11.49 -16.28 -4.65
CA PRO A 119 10.39 -15.82 -5.51
C PRO A 119 9.53 -14.77 -4.82
N ALA A 120 9.09 -13.74 -5.56
CA ALA A 120 8.23 -12.71 -5.03
C ALA A 120 6.94 -13.28 -4.41
N SER A 121 6.43 -14.40 -4.94
CA SER A 121 5.26 -15.09 -4.42
C SER A 121 5.43 -15.69 -3.01
N GLU A 122 6.65 -15.75 -2.48
CA GLU A 122 6.95 -16.21 -1.12
C GLU A 122 7.16 -15.04 -0.14
N VAL A 123 7.04 -13.81 -0.61
CA VAL A 123 7.16 -12.59 0.20
C VAL A 123 5.80 -11.94 0.34
N PRO A 124 5.29 -11.68 1.55
CA PRO A 124 3.98 -11.05 1.73
C PRO A 124 3.92 -9.67 1.10
N GLN A 125 2.96 -9.48 0.21
CA GLN A 125 2.74 -8.23 -0.52
C GLN A 125 1.26 -7.83 -0.46
N LEU A 126 0.99 -6.53 -0.50
CA LEU A 126 -0.35 -6.01 -0.66
C LEU A 126 -0.43 -4.92 -1.74
N TRP A 127 -1.58 -4.80 -2.35
CA TRP A 127 -1.92 -3.72 -3.27
C TRP A 127 -3.23 -3.07 -2.85
N ALA A 128 -3.20 -1.75 -2.60
CA ALA A 128 -4.35 -1.01 -2.11
C ALA A 128 -5.24 -0.53 -3.25
N ILE A 129 -6.53 -0.86 -3.16
CA ILE A 129 -7.56 -0.51 -4.12
C ILE A 129 -8.35 0.68 -3.56
N PHE A 130 -7.89 1.90 -3.87
CA PHE A 130 -8.46 3.14 -3.36
C PHE A 130 -8.45 4.23 -4.44
N THR A 131 -9.44 5.11 -4.44
CA THR A 131 -9.59 6.25 -5.37
C THR A 131 -9.45 5.86 -6.85
N GLU A 132 -8.46 6.39 -7.58
CA GLU A 132 -8.23 6.08 -9.00
C GLU A 132 -7.89 4.61 -9.23
N VAL A 133 -7.17 3.98 -8.29
CA VAL A 133 -6.81 2.55 -8.37
C VAL A 133 -8.05 1.65 -8.36
N GLN A 134 -9.13 2.10 -7.69
CA GLN A 134 -10.42 1.41 -7.76
C GLN A 134 -10.98 1.40 -9.19
N ARG A 135 -10.85 2.51 -9.95
CA ARG A 135 -11.27 2.56 -11.35
C ARG A 135 -10.44 1.64 -12.22
N TYR A 136 -9.12 1.56 -11.98
CA TYR A 136 -8.23 0.64 -12.69
C TYR A 136 -8.61 -0.83 -12.44
N TYR A 137 -8.90 -1.17 -11.20
CA TYR A 137 -9.40 -2.51 -10.85
C TYR A 137 -10.73 -2.81 -11.54
N ASP A 138 -11.66 -1.87 -11.57
CA ASP A 138 -12.96 -1.99 -12.26
C ASP A 138 -12.81 -2.14 -13.78
N ALA A 139 -11.79 -1.49 -14.36
CA ALA A 139 -11.42 -1.63 -15.77
C ALA A 139 -10.69 -2.95 -16.10
N GLY A 140 -10.43 -3.79 -15.08
CA GLY A 140 -9.83 -5.11 -15.26
C GLY A 140 -8.33 -5.18 -14.94
N PHE A 141 -7.71 -4.09 -14.48
CA PHE A 141 -6.33 -4.17 -13.99
C PHE A 141 -6.28 -5.02 -12.72
N THR A 142 -5.29 -5.89 -12.63
CA THR A 142 -5.08 -6.71 -11.43
C THR A 142 -3.59 -6.97 -11.23
N VAL A 143 -3.26 -7.42 -10.03
CA VAL A 143 -1.93 -7.87 -9.62
C VAL A 143 -1.89 -9.40 -9.51
N PRO A 144 -0.71 -10.04 -9.47
CA PRO A 144 -0.60 -11.49 -9.32
C PRO A 144 -1.39 -12.05 -8.14
N ASP A 145 -1.82 -13.30 -8.24
CA ASP A 145 -2.71 -13.98 -7.30
C ASP A 145 -2.16 -14.11 -5.86
N ASP A 146 -0.86 -14.06 -5.72
CA ASP A 146 -0.13 -14.11 -4.44
C ASP A 146 -0.13 -12.78 -3.68
N VAL A 147 -0.57 -11.68 -4.29
CA VAL A 147 -0.65 -10.35 -3.68
C VAL A 147 -1.98 -10.16 -2.99
N THR A 148 -1.98 -9.70 -1.74
CA THR A 148 -3.22 -9.33 -1.01
C THR A 148 -3.89 -8.13 -1.66
N LEU A 149 -5.18 -8.22 -1.97
CA LEU A 149 -6.00 -7.07 -2.38
C LEU A 149 -6.52 -6.34 -1.14
N LEU A 150 -6.08 -5.10 -0.94
CA LEU A 150 -6.53 -4.28 0.19
C LEU A 150 -7.63 -3.32 -0.28
N PHE A 151 -8.88 -3.67 0.01
CA PHE A 151 -10.02 -2.80 -0.23
C PHE A 151 -10.11 -1.72 0.85
N CYS A 152 -10.80 -0.63 0.55
CA CYS A 152 -10.95 0.49 1.47
C CYS A 152 -12.43 0.83 1.66
N ASP A 153 -12.77 1.39 2.83
CA ASP A 153 -14.06 2.00 3.06
C ASP A 153 -14.17 3.36 2.32
N ASN A 154 -15.22 4.11 2.60
CA ASN A 154 -15.44 5.43 2.02
C ASN A 154 -14.89 6.60 2.87
N ASN A 155 -13.90 6.35 3.73
CA ASN A 155 -13.33 7.27 4.72
C ASN A 155 -14.26 7.60 5.91
N TRP A 156 -15.52 7.16 5.87
CA TRP A 156 -16.51 7.40 6.92
C TRP A 156 -16.96 6.10 7.60
N GLY A 157 -16.19 5.02 7.43
CA GLY A 157 -16.47 3.73 8.02
C GLY A 157 -17.66 3.00 7.36
N TYR A 158 -17.92 3.21 6.08
CA TYR A 158 -18.86 2.41 5.30
C TYR A 158 -18.13 1.64 4.21
N ILE A 159 -18.18 0.33 4.29
CA ILE A 159 -17.65 -0.57 3.27
C ILE A 159 -18.65 -0.60 2.11
N ARG A 160 -18.24 -0.05 0.98
CA ARG A 160 -19.07 0.01 -0.24
C ARG A 160 -18.68 -1.04 -1.25
N ARG A 161 -17.48 -1.59 -1.11
CA ARG A 161 -16.95 -2.61 -1.98
C ARG A 161 -16.17 -3.64 -1.21
N THR A 162 -16.38 -4.85 -1.61
CA THR A 162 -15.60 -6.02 -1.23
C THR A 162 -15.14 -6.71 -2.51
N GLY A 163 -14.17 -7.61 -2.42
CA GLY A 163 -13.74 -8.38 -3.58
C GLY A 163 -14.88 -9.20 -4.18
N PRO A 164 -14.94 -9.35 -5.50
CA PRO A 164 -15.88 -10.24 -6.14
C PRO A 164 -15.61 -11.69 -5.73
N GLU A 165 -16.60 -12.57 -5.89
CA GLU A 165 -16.53 -13.97 -5.49
C GLU A 165 -15.27 -14.70 -6.03
N LYS A 166 -14.87 -14.37 -7.25
CA LYS A 166 -13.64 -14.93 -7.86
C LYS A 166 -12.35 -14.65 -7.06
N GLU A 167 -12.32 -13.59 -6.27
CA GLU A 167 -11.14 -13.23 -5.46
C GLU A 167 -11.12 -13.94 -4.10
N GLN A 168 -12.19 -14.58 -3.70
CA GLN A 168 -12.26 -15.30 -2.40
C GLN A 168 -11.30 -16.50 -2.34
N THR A 169 -10.87 -17.01 -3.50
CA THR A 169 -9.91 -18.11 -3.59
C THR A 169 -8.48 -17.64 -3.87
N ARG A 170 -8.25 -16.33 -3.88
CA ARG A 170 -6.94 -15.72 -4.12
C ARG A 170 -5.93 -16.17 -3.06
N LYS A 171 -4.73 -16.54 -3.48
CA LYS A 171 -3.66 -16.99 -2.56
C LYS A 171 -3.21 -15.90 -1.59
N GLY A 172 -3.05 -14.68 -2.09
CA GLY A 172 -2.72 -13.52 -1.28
C GLY A 172 -3.84 -13.06 -0.36
N GLY A 173 -5.07 -13.55 -0.58
CA GLY A 173 -6.23 -13.15 0.17
C GLY A 173 -6.68 -11.72 -0.08
N MET A 174 -7.61 -11.27 0.75
CA MET A 174 -8.16 -9.92 0.71
C MET A 174 -8.07 -9.28 2.10
N GLY A 175 -7.98 -7.97 2.15
CA GLY A 175 -7.99 -7.18 3.37
C GLY A 175 -8.85 -5.94 3.25
N MET A 176 -9.10 -5.30 4.38
CA MET A 176 -9.88 -4.07 4.46
C MET A 176 -9.13 -3.00 5.24
N TYR A 177 -8.89 -1.86 4.61
CA TYR A 177 -8.49 -0.64 5.28
C TYR A 177 -9.74 0.09 5.76
N TYR A 178 -9.93 0.16 7.07
CA TYR A 178 -11.14 0.67 7.69
C TYR A 178 -10.86 1.89 8.56
N HIS A 179 -11.57 3.00 8.31
CA HIS A 179 -11.46 4.21 9.10
C HIS A 179 -12.39 4.16 10.31
N ILE A 180 -11.84 3.95 11.50
CA ILE A 180 -12.55 4.10 12.77
C ILE A 180 -12.84 5.57 13.03
N ASP A 181 -11.91 6.44 12.62
CA ASP A 181 -12.07 7.88 12.58
C ASP A 181 -11.33 8.45 11.38
N MET A 182 -11.87 9.48 10.76
CA MET A 182 -11.23 10.22 9.68
C MET A 182 -10.78 11.58 10.21
N ASN A 183 -9.51 11.68 10.56
CA ASN A 183 -8.87 12.92 10.97
C ASN A 183 -8.15 13.55 9.78
N GLY A 184 -8.42 14.80 9.53
CA GLY A 184 -7.79 15.57 8.46
C GLY A 184 -8.49 16.91 8.32
N GLY A 185 -7.87 17.82 7.60
CA GLY A 185 -8.50 19.13 7.34
C GLY A 185 -9.88 18.97 6.66
N PRO A 186 -10.89 19.76 7.07
CA PRO A 186 -10.86 20.81 8.09
C PRO A 186 -11.11 20.34 9.55
N TRP A 187 -11.11 19.04 9.78
CA TRP A 187 -11.46 18.42 11.07
C TRP A 187 -10.21 18.21 11.90
N ASN A 188 -9.93 19.10 12.83
CA ASN A 188 -8.85 18.96 13.81
C ASN A 188 -9.43 18.68 15.21
N ASP A 189 -8.59 18.19 16.10
CA ASP A 189 -8.89 18.00 17.53
C ASP A 189 -10.13 17.12 17.79
N ARG A 190 -10.31 16.07 17.00
CA ARG A 190 -11.41 15.12 17.15
C ARG A 190 -11.02 13.99 18.10
N TRP A 191 -12.04 13.29 18.57
CA TRP A 191 -11.84 12.04 19.28
C TRP A 191 -11.19 10.99 18.37
N ILE A 192 -10.38 10.13 18.96
CA ILE A 192 -9.73 9.00 18.25
C ILE A 192 -10.76 8.06 17.60
N ASN A 193 -11.97 8.03 18.16
CA ASN A 193 -13.03 7.14 17.74
C ASN A 193 -14.37 7.88 17.67
N THR A 194 -14.76 8.31 16.47
CA THR A 194 -16.06 8.94 16.22
C THR A 194 -17.07 7.97 15.63
N THR A 195 -16.63 6.79 15.16
CA THR A 195 -17.51 5.75 14.64
C THR A 195 -18.04 4.88 15.78
N THR A 196 -19.36 4.67 15.83
CA THR A 196 -19.98 3.86 16.89
C THR A 196 -19.55 2.39 16.81
N ALA A 197 -19.43 1.72 17.95
CA ALA A 197 -19.07 0.30 18.02
C ALA A 197 -20.08 -0.59 17.26
N ALA A 198 -21.35 -0.22 17.24
CA ALA A 198 -22.39 -0.95 16.47
C ALA A 198 -22.11 -0.92 14.98
N LYS A 199 -21.76 0.24 14.45
CA LYS A 199 -21.40 0.41 13.04
C LYS A 199 -20.12 -0.34 12.68
N ILE A 200 -19.08 -0.23 13.51
CA ILE A 200 -17.82 -0.97 13.32
C ILE A 200 -18.10 -2.47 13.23
N ARG A 201 -18.87 -3.00 14.17
CA ARG A 201 -19.25 -4.43 14.19
C ARG A 201 -20.01 -4.84 12.94
N GLU A 202 -21.01 -4.06 12.53
CA GLU A 202 -21.77 -4.33 11.31
C GLU A 202 -20.88 -4.38 10.08
N GLN A 203 -20.05 -3.36 9.89
CA GLN A 203 -19.21 -3.25 8.71
C GLN A 203 -18.10 -4.30 8.66
N LEU A 204 -17.46 -4.61 9.80
CA LEU A 204 -16.48 -5.69 9.85
C LEU A 204 -17.11 -7.08 9.67
N ASN A 205 -18.34 -7.29 10.14
CA ASN A 205 -19.09 -8.51 9.83
C ASN A 205 -19.39 -8.62 8.33
N LEU A 206 -19.73 -7.51 7.67
CA LEU A 206 -19.93 -7.49 6.22
C LEU A 206 -18.62 -7.89 5.50
N ALA A 207 -17.50 -7.31 5.87
CA ALA A 207 -16.20 -7.68 5.32
C ALA A 207 -15.93 -9.18 5.50
N TYR A 208 -16.07 -9.69 6.72
CA TYR A 208 -15.87 -11.11 7.03
C TYR A 208 -16.77 -12.05 6.19
N GLN A 209 -18.06 -11.72 6.04
CA GLN A 209 -19.02 -12.50 5.26
C GLN A 209 -18.69 -12.53 3.77
N THR A 210 -17.92 -11.57 3.28
CA THR A 210 -17.52 -11.46 1.87
C THR A 210 -16.09 -11.96 1.62
N GLY A 211 -15.47 -12.63 2.60
CA GLY A 211 -14.17 -13.29 2.43
C GLY A 211 -12.96 -12.41 2.77
N ILE A 212 -13.18 -11.30 3.50
CA ILE A 212 -12.10 -10.42 3.99
C ILE A 212 -11.78 -10.73 5.45
#